data_376581e6ddfb9149fb4516a46462ff9c
#
_entry.id   376581e6ddfb9149fb4516a46462ff9c
#
_cell.length_a   1.000
_cell.length_b   1.000
_cell.length_c   1.000
_cell.angle_alpha   90.00
_cell.angle_beta   90.00
_cell.angle_gamma   90.00
#
_symmetry.space_group_name_H-M   'P 1'
#
loop_
_entity.id
_entity.type
_entity.pdbx_description
1 polymer ?
#
loop_
_entity_poly.entity_id
_entity_poly.type
_entity_poly.pdbx_seq_one_letter_code
_entity_poly.pdbx_strand_id
1 'polypeptide(L)'
;MSYPGRRAALRAALRAAGLGAAGVAAAGLTAGCGPGRPPSAATSPPPGPARPAEPARAAPAAPRRFAGQPVEIGHGPRDRDRVALTFHGNGDPALARAALAAAEKGGARVTVLAIGAWLDAHPDMARRILDGGHELGNHTQRHLAINDMTEAEAHAEITGCAQRLKRLTGSIGTWFRPSQTQYATPLVQKLAQRAGYPHVLSYDVDSLDFTSPGAAAVLRTVTGSIRPGSVVSLHFGYADTVDAMPSLLAELARRKLRAVTTTELLTP
;
A
#
# COMPACT_ATOMS: atom_id res chain seq x y z
N MET A 1 -8.54 20.53 23.58
CA MET A 1 -9.63 19.67 24.07
C MET A 1 -9.13 18.26 24.16
N SER A 2 -8.94 17.77 25.40
CA SER A 2 -8.31 16.50 25.71
C SER A 2 -9.31 15.34 25.60
N TYR A 3 -8.95 14.28 24.88
CA TYR A 3 -9.72 13.04 24.85
C TYR A 3 -9.22 12.07 25.91
N PRO A 4 -10.08 11.51 26.76
CA PRO A 4 -9.70 10.55 27.77
C PRO A 4 -9.55 9.14 27.20
N GLY A 5 -8.47 8.49 27.59
CA GLY A 5 -8.19 7.09 27.27
C GLY A 5 -9.17 6.11 27.92
N ARG A 6 -9.53 5.08 27.20
CA ARG A 6 -10.15 3.87 27.76
C ARG A 6 -9.20 2.68 27.59
N ARG A 7 -8.52 2.36 28.70
CA ARG A 7 -7.90 1.05 28.88
C ARG A 7 -8.99 0.07 29.30
N ALA A 8 -9.23 -0.96 28.50
CA ALA A 8 -9.95 -2.13 28.94
C ALA A 8 -9.06 -3.35 28.73
N ALA A 9 -8.67 -3.95 29.85
CA ALA A 9 -7.95 -5.20 29.96
C ALA A 9 -8.90 -6.36 29.69
N LEU A 10 -8.47 -7.34 28.90
CA LEU A 10 -9.04 -8.69 28.93
C LEU A 10 -7.91 -9.69 29.15
N ARG A 11 -7.98 -10.35 30.32
CA ARG A 11 -7.13 -11.46 30.73
C ARG A 11 -7.72 -12.80 30.30
N ALA A 12 -6.85 -13.64 29.78
CA ALA A 12 -6.70 -15.09 30.02
C ALA A 12 -7.91 -16.04 29.91
N ALA A 13 -7.70 -17.10 29.12
CA ALA A 13 -7.93 -18.47 29.55
C ALA A 13 -7.08 -19.44 28.72
N LEU A 14 -6.00 -19.95 29.34
CA LEU A 14 -5.37 -21.24 29.00
C LEU A 14 -6.27 -22.36 29.49
N ARG A 15 -6.50 -23.40 28.71
CA ARG A 15 -6.70 -24.77 29.19
C ARG A 15 -6.07 -25.75 28.21
N ALA A 16 -5.15 -26.54 28.77
CA ALA A 16 -4.51 -27.69 28.20
C ALA A 16 -5.36 -28.96 28.43
N ALA A 17 -5.17 -29.97 27.59
CA ALA A 17 -5.26 -31.40 27.78
C ALA A 17 -5.49 -32.04 26.41
N GLY A 18 -4.92 -33.16 26.00
CA GLY A 18 -4.21 -34.20 26.70
C GLY A 18 -3.62 -35.15 25.68
N LEU A 19 -2.70 -35.93 26.15
CA LEU A 19 -1.91 -37.01 25.53
C LEU A 19 -2.75 -38.13 24.91
N GLY A 20 -2.24 -38.72 23.80
CA GLY A 20 -2.65 -40.05 23.34
C GLY A 20 -1.50 -40.72 22.59
N ALA A 21 -0.98 -41.79 23.20
CA ALA A 21 0.24 -42.50 22.81
C ALA A 21 -0.02 -43.68 21.91
N ALA A 22 1.03 -44.03 21.18
CA ALA A 22 1.54 -45.39 20.83
C ALA A 22 0.77 -46.25 19.82
N GLY A 23 1.57 -46.73 18.85
CA GLY A 23 1.27 -47.91 18.03
C GLY A 23 2.43 -48.24 17.10
N VAL A 24 3.42 -49.02 17.64
CA VAL A 24 4.52 -49.66 16.87
C VAL A 24 3.98 -50.97 16.32
N ALA A 25 4.23 -51.24 15.04
CA ALA A 25 4.19 -52.60 14.49
C ALA A 25 5.29 -52.74 13.41
N ALA A 26 6.28 -53.55 13.73
CA ALA A 26 7.29 -54.05 12.84
C ALA A 26 6.89 -55.44 12.33
N ALA A 27 7.26 -55.78 11.12
CA ALA A 27 7.52 -57.09 10.50
C ALA A 27 7.32 -56.96 8.99
N GLY A 28 8.11 -57.50 8.09
CA GLY A 28 9.10 -58.50 8.07
C GLY A 28 9.72 -58.53 6.68
N LEU A 29 10.98 -58.86 6.61
CA LEU A 29 11.82 -59.10 5.43
C LEU A 29 11.44 -60.38 4.71
N THR A 30 11.24 -60.33 3.37
CA THR A 30 11.47 -61.49 2.51
C THR A 30 12.25 -61.08 1.28
N ALA A 31 13.46 -61.61 1.22
CA ALA A 31 14.33 -61.52 0.06
C ALA A 31 13.85 -62.48 -1.04
N GLY A 32 13.60 -61.95 -2.25
CA GLY A 32 13.36 -62.72 -3.45
C GLY A 32 14.35 -62.30 -4.52
N CYS A 33 15.34 -63.16 -4.79
CA CYS A 33 16.23 -63.02 -5.95
C CYS A 33 15.51 -63.47 -7.21
N GLY A 34 15.32 -62.54 -8.17
CA GLY A 34 14.91 -62.83 -9.53
C GLY A 34 15.88 -62.18 -10.53
N PRO A 35 16.17 -62.80 -11.70
CA PRO A 35 17.26 -62.42 -12.61
C PRO A 35 16.96 -61.08 -13.31
N GLY A 36 18.02 -60.31 -13.43
CA GLY A 36 18.01 -58.93 -13.93
C GLY A 36 17.56 -58.78 -15.38
N ARG A 37 16.68 -57.84 -15.56
CA ARG A 37 16.33 -57.23 -16.85
C ARG A 37 17.15 -55.95 -17.01
N PRO A 38 17.77 -55.71 -18.19
CA PRO A 38 18.56 -54.50 -18.38
C PRO A 38 17.69 -53.23 -18.29
N PRO A 39 18.25 -52.13 -17.79
CA PRO A 39 17.50 -50.87 -17.67
C PRO A 39 17.14 -50.36 -19.06
N SER A 40 15.83 -50.23 -19.28
CA SER A 40 15.30 -49.52 -20.45
C SER A 40 15.70 -48.05 -20.33
N ALA A 41 16.41 -47.53 -21.32
CA ALA A 41 16.73 -46.11 -21.40
C ALA A 41 15.45 -45.27 -21.36
N ALA A 42 15.23 -44.55 -20.27
CA ALA A 42 14.15 -43.58 -20.15
C ALA A 42 14.46 -42.43 -21.10
N THR A 43 13.77 -42.40 -22.24
CA THR A 43 13.74 -41.24 -23.13
C THR A 43 13.05 -40.09 -22.38
N SER A 44 13.79 -39.03 -22.07
CA SER A 44 13.23 -37.79 -21.52
C SER A 44 12.20 -37.24 -22.49
N PRO A 45 11.03 -36.82 -22.02
CA PRO A 45 10.04 -36.18 -22.90
C PRO A 45 10.63 -34.89 -23.51
N PRO A 46 10.24 -34.55 -24.77
CA PRO A 46 10.70 -33.33 -25.40
C PRO A 46 10.29 -32.11 -24.55
N PRO A 47 11.14 -31.06 -24.50
CA PRO A 47 10.80 -29.83 -23.81
C PRO A 47 9.48 -29.27 -24.39
N GLY A 48 8.49 -29.09 -23.52
CA GLY A 48 7.23 -28.46 -23.89
C GLY A 48 7.47 -27.06 -24.46
N PRO A 49 6.51 -26.52 -25.26
CA PRO A 49 6.64 -25.19 -25.83
C PRO A 49 6.99 -24.18 -24.77
N ALA A 50 8.05 -23.40 -25.00
CA ALA A 50 8.50 -22.35 -24.11
C ALA A 50 7.32 -21.40 -23.82
N ARG A 51 6.99 -21.24 -22.55
CA ARG A 51 6.00 -20.27 -22.13
C ARG A 51 6.43 -18.90 -22.66
N PRO A 52 5.52 -18.11 -23.30
CA PRO A 52 5.87 -16.76 -23.73
C PRO A 52 6.50 -16.01 -22.57
N ALA A 53 7.64 -15.36 -22.80
CA ALA A 53 8.29 -14.54 -21.80
C ALA A 53 7.27 -13.47 -21.36
N GLU A 54 6.94 -13.46 -20.08
CA GLU A 54 6.11 -12.42 -19.47
C GLU A 54 6.80 -11.07 -19.76
N PRO A 55 6.07 -10.05 -20.30
CA PRO A 55 6.70 -8.78 -20.63
C PRO A 55 7.46 -8.26 -19.40
N ALA A 56 8.70 -7.84 -19.57
CA ALA A 56 9.54 -7.32 -18.50
C ALA A 56 8.77 -6.20 -17.80
N ARG A 57 8.41 -6.43 -16.53
CA ARG A 57 7.69 -5.45 -15.72
C ARG A 57 8.54 -4.21 -15.59
N ALA A 58 7.95 -3.04 -15.87
CA ALA A 58 8.63 -1.77 -15.65
C ALA A 58 9.12 -1.69 -14.20
N ALA A 59 10.37 -1.24 -14.01
CA ALA A 59 10.91 -1.04 -12.67
C ALA A 59 10.02 -0.03 -11.92
N PRO A 60 9.70 -0.28 -10.64
CA PRO A 60 8.86 0.63 -9.88
C PRO A 60 9.53 2.00 -9.80
N ALA A 61 8.74 3.06 -9.95
CA ALA A 61 9.24 4.43 -9.92
C ALA A 61 9.93 4.75 -8.59
N ALA A 62 11.04 5.48 -8.66
CA ALA A 62 11.80 5.93 -7.48
C ALA A 62 11.42 7.38 -7.14
N PRO A 63 11.73 7.86 -5.91
CA PRO A 63 11.54 9.27 -5.55
C PRO A 63 12.31 10.17 -6.50
N ARG A 64 11.70 11.28 -6.88
CA ARG A 64 12.37 12.30 -7.70
C ARG A 64 12.05 13.70 -7.20
N ARG A 65 12.95 14.63 -7.51
CA ARG A 65 12.72 16.04 -7.24
C ARG A 65 11.91 16.66 -8.38
N PHE A 66 10.91 17.46 -7.99
CA PHE A 66 10.13 18.29 -8.91
C PHE A 66 10.60 19.73 -8.79
N ALA A 67 11.15 20.27 -9.87
CA ALA A 67 11.68 21.64 -9.89
C ALA A 67 10.56 22.65 -9.58
N GLY A 68 10.88 23.64 -8.74
CA GLY A 68 9.93 24.67 -8.34
C GLY A 68 8.90 24.23 -7.28
N GLN A 69 8.87 22.97 -6.89
CA GLN A 69 7.97 22.50 -5.83
C GLN A 69 8.63 22.63 -4.44
N PRO A 70 7.84 22.97 -3.40
CA PRO A 70 8.33 23.04 -2.01
C PRO A 70 8.75 21.65 -1.50
N VAL A 71 9.42 21.60 -0.35
CA VAL A 71 9.75 20.33 0.31
C VAL A 71 8.48 19.55 0.66
N GLU A 72 7.45 20.22 1.19
CA GLU A 72 6.18 19.61 1.48
C GLU A 72 5.12 20.06 0.47
N ILE A 73 4.52 19.09 -0.24
CA ILE A 73 3.59 19.32 -1.33
C ILE A 73 2.19 18.96 -0.86
N GLY A 74 1.29 19.94 -0.76
CA GLY A 74 -0.12 19.74 -0.42
C GLY A 74 -1.04 19.63 -1.63
N HIS A 75 -0.61 20.16 -2.80
CA HIS A 75 -1.35 20.09 -4.05
C HIS A 75 -0.43 20.27 -5.25
N GLY A 76 -0.90 19.90 -6.43
CA GLY A 76 -0.24 20.14 -7.70
C GLY A 76 -0.62 21.47 -8.36
N PRO A 77 -0.16 21.69 -9.60
CA PRO A 77 -0.53 22.85 -10.41
C PRO A 77 -2.05 22.96 -10.60
N ARG A 78 -2.59 24.19 -10.59
CA ARG A 78 -4.04 24.48 -10.68
C ARG A 78 -4.53 24.72 -12.10
N ASP A 79 -3.63 24.72 -13.04
CA ASP A 79 -3.85 25.02 -14.48
C ASP A 79 -4.10 23.77 -15.33
N ARG A 80 -4.30 22.60 -14.70
CA ARG A 80 -4.51 21.31 -15.38
C ARG A 80 -5.68 20.56 -14.76
N ASP A 81 -6.47 19.92 -15.60
CA ASP A 81 -7.65 19.15 -15.20
C ASP A 81 -7.26 17.78 -14.62
N ARG A 82 -6.36 17.78 -13.63
CA ARG A 82 -5.85 16.58 -12.95
C ARG A 82 -6.01 16.73 -11.44
N VAL A 83 -6.27 15.60 -10.77
CA VAL A 83 -6.29 15.48 -9.31
C VAL A 83 -5.59 14.19 -8.91
N ALA A 84 -5.03 14.11 -7.71
CA ALA A 84 -4.49 12.86 -7.16
C ALA A 84 -5.40 12.36 -6.04
N LEU A 85 -5.95 11.16 -6.22
CA LEU A 85 -6.57 10.40 -5.13
C LEU A 85 -5.47 9.60 -4.44
N THR A 86 -5.23 9.88 -3.16
CA THR A 86 -4.14 9.25 -2.41
C THR A 86 -4.68 8.49 -1.22
N PHE A 87 -4.23 7.25 -1.03
CA PHE A 87 -4.72 6.36 0.00
C PHE A 87 -3.66 6.11 1.07
N HIS A 88 -4.07 6.18 2.33
CA HIS A 88 -3.30 5.63 3.44
C HIS A 88 -3.48 4.10 3.41
N GLY A 89 -2.40 3.39 3.07
CA GLY A 89 -2.41 1.94 2.84
C GLY A 89 -2.33 1.16 4.15
N ASN A 90 -3.49 0.89 4.74
CA ASN A 90 -3.69 0.12 5.96
C ASN A 90 -5.08 -0.53 5.97
N GLY A 91 -5.34 -1.43 6.93
CA GLY A 91 -6.66 -2.05 7.14
C GLY A 91 -6.88 -3.34 6.34
N ASP A 92 -8.14 -3.71 6.14
CA ASP A 92 -8.51 -4.96 5.47
C ASP A 92 -8.06 -4.96 4.00
N PRO A 93 -7.21 -5.92 3.57
CA PRO A 93 -6.75 -6.02 2.19
C PRO A 93 -7.88 -6.31 1.19
N ALA A 94 -9.01 -6.87 1.61
CA ALA A 94 -10.17 -7.07 0.73
C ALA A 94 -10.79 -5.72 0.34
N LEU A 95 -10.97 -4.82 1.29
CA LEU A 95 -11.44 -3.45 1.03
C LEU A 95 -10.42 -2.65 0.20
N ALA A 96 -9.12 -2.81 0.48
CA ALA A 96 -8.07 -2.20 -0.32
C ALA A 96 -8.13 -2.64 -1.79
N ARG A 97 -8.31 -3.95 -2.05
CA ARG A 97 -8.48 -4.49 -3.40
C ARG A 97 -9.74 -3.96 -4.08
N ALA A 98 -10.84 -3.86 -3.34
CA ALA A 98 -12.09 -3.33 -3.87
C ALA A 98 -11.97 -1.85 -4.25
N ALA A 99 -11.31 -1.02 -3.43
CA ALA A 99 -11.04 0.39 -3.75
C ALA A 99 -10.17 0.55 -5.00
N LEU A 100 -9.09 -0.27 -5.13
CA LEU A 100 -8.24 -0.27 -6.31
C LEU A 100 -9.01 -0.71 -7.56
N ALA A 101 -9.81 -1.77 -7.47
CA ALA A 101 -10.63 -2.23 -8.59
C ALA A 101 -11.67 -1.18 -9.03
N ALA A 102 -12.27 -0.45 -8.08
CA ALA A 102 -13.18 0.65 -8.40
C ALA A 102 -12.45 1.80 -9.11
N ALA A 103 -11.23 2.15 -8.68
CA ALA A 103 -10.39 3.14 -9.34
C ALA A 103 -10.06 2.72 -10.79
N GLU A 104 -9.59 1.50 -10.97
CA GLU A 104 -9.25 0.92 -12.29
C GLU A 104 -10.46 0.90 -13.23
N LYS A 105 -11.62 0.44 -12.74
CA LYS A 105 -12.88 0.44 -13.51
C LYS A 105 -13.29 1.83 -13.95
N GLY A 106 -13.02 2.85 -13.14
CA GLY A 106 -13.26 4.26 -13.47
C GLY A 106 -12.13 4.92 -14.27
N GLY A 107 -11.11 4.15 -14.73
CA GLY A 107 -9.98 4.68 -15.49
C GLY A 107 -9.03 5.55 -14.69
N ALA A 108 -9.09 5.50 -13.36
CA ALA A 108 -8.26 6.28 -12.46
C ALA A 108 -6.98 5.53 -12.06
N ARG A 109 -5.88 6.28 -11.91
CA ARG A 109 -4.66 5.81 -11.23
C ARG A 109 -4.48 6.57 -9.94
N VAL A 110 -4.12 5.88 -8.87
CA VAL A 110 -4.03 6.43 -7.52
C VAL A 110 -2.62 6.30 -6.95
N THR A 111 -2.35 7.01 -5.86
CA THR A 111 -1.11 6.88 -5.11
C THR A 111 -1.43 6.28 -3.74
N VAL A 112 -0.78 5.17 -3.40
CA VAL A 112 -0.94 4.50 -2.10
C VAL A 112 0.30 4.74 -1.25
N LEU A 113 0.12 5.39 -0.11
CA LEU A 113 1.16 5.56 0.91
C LEU A 113 0.97 4.42 1.92
N ALA A 114 1.74 3.34 1.79
CA ALA A 114 1.54 2.13 2.58
C ALA A 114 2.35 2.12 3.86
N ILE A 115 1.75 1.60 4.94
CA ILE A 115 2.42 1.33 6.21
C ILE A 115 3.29 0.08 6.06
N GLY A 116 4.54 0.14 6.54
CA GLY A 116 5.47 -0.98 6.44
C GLY A 116 4.96 -2.24 7.12
N ALA A 117 4.39 -2.14 8.32
CA ALA A 117 3.81 -3.26 9.06
C ALA A 117 2.60 -3.89 8.33
N TRP A 118 1.81 -3.08 7.62
CA TRP A 118 0.72 -3.60 6.79
C TRP A 118 1.25 -4.41 5.59
N LEU A 119 2.33 -3.94 4.96
CA LEU A 119 3.01 -4.69 3.91
C LEU A 119 3.75 -5.93 4.44
N ASP A 120 4.14 -5.96 5.72
CA ASP A 120 4.66 -7.18 6.38
C ASP A 120 3.58 -8.27 6.46
N ALA A 121 2.36 -7.87 6.81
CA ALA A 121 1.21 -8.78 6.91
C ALA A 121 0.63 -9.15 5.53
N HIS A 122 0.72 -8.26 4.54
CA HIS A 122 0.11 -8.42 3.22
C HIS A 122 1.10 -8.06 2.09
N PRO A 123 2.21 -8.82 1.93
CA PRO A 123 3.29 -8.47 1.00
C PRO A 123 2.85 -8.47 -0.48
N ASP A 124 1.84 -9.23 -0.82
CA ASP A 124 1.24 -9.30 -2.16
C ASP A 124 0.53 -8.00 -2.56
N MET A 125 0.11 -7.17 -1.60
CA MET A 125 -0.50 -5.87 -1.87
C MET A 125 0.46 -4.89 -2.53
N ALA A 126 1.77 -4.98 -2.26
CA ALA A 126 2.74 -4.15 -2.96
C ALA A 126 2.70 -4.41 -4.48
N ARG A 127 2.63 -5.67 -4.87
CA ARG A 127 2.51 -6.07 -6.27
C ARG A 127 1.15 -5.70 -6.84
N ARG A 128 0.06 -5.96 -6.10
CA ARG A 128 -1.31 -5.61 -6.53
C ARG A 128 -1.46 -4.12 -6.88
N ILE A 129 -0.85 -3.23 -6.07
CA ILE A 129 -0.88 -1.79 -6.30
C ILE A 129 -0.13 -1.44 -7.58
N LEU A 130 1.11 -1.92 -7.74
CA LEU A 130 1.95 -1.59 -8.90
C LEU A 130 1.42 -2.18 -10.20
N ASP A 131 0.90 -3.41 -10.20
CA ASP A 131 0.37 -4.08 -11.40
C ASP A 131 -0.92 -3.42 -11.90
N GLY A 132 -1.67 -2.72 -11.02
CA GLY A 132 -2.80 -1.87 -11.39
C GLY A 132 -2.41 -0.52 -12.00
N GLY A 133 -1.12 -0.24 -12.18
CA GLY A 133 -0.62 1.04 -12.69
C GLY A 133 -0.68 2.18 -11.67
N HIS A 134 -0.83 1.85 -10.39
CA HIS A 134 -0.84 2.81 -9.29
C HIS A 134 0.57 3.08 -8.76
N GLU A 135 0.74 4.17 -8.02
CA GLU A 135 1.97 4.44 -7.29
C GLU A 135 1.93 3.85 -5.89
N LEU A 136 3.11 3.42 -5.41
CA LEU A 136 3.31 2.96 -4.05
C LEU A 136 4.37 3.82 -3.37
N GLY A 137 4.06 4.33 -2.19
CA GLY A 137 4.91 5.18 -1.36
C GLY A 137 4.90 4.75 0.11
N ASN A 138 5.64 5.51 0.90
CA ASN A 138 5.97 5.26 2.30
C ASN A 138 5.05 6.04 3.24
N HIS A 139 4.41 5.36 4.19
CA HIS A 139 3.60 5.95 5.27
C HIS A 139 4.07 5.51 6.65
N THR A 140 5.40 5.49 6.86
CA THR A 140 6.07 5.01 8.07
C THR A 140 5.97 3.50 8.30
N GLN A 141 6.74 2.96 9.25
CA GLN A 141 6.75 1.52 9.51
C GLN A 141 5.54 1.06 10.32
N ARG A 142 5.16 1.79 11.39
CA ARG A 142 4.14 1.36 12.37
C ARG A 142 2.95 2.31 12.51
N HIS A 143 2.94 3.40 11.74
CA HIS A 143 1.88 4.42 11.78
C HIS A 143 1.70 5.08 13.16
N LEU A 144 2.79 5.43 13.81
CA LEU A 144 2.77 6.17 15.07
C LEU A 144 2.81 7.69 14.82
N ALA A 145 2.55 8.50 15.86
CA ALA A 145 2.57 9.97 15.76
C ALA A 145 4.02 10.48 15.52
N ILE A 146 4.43 10.51 14.25
CA ILE A 146 5.83 10.74 13.87
C ILE A 146 6.37 12.10 14.28
N ASN A 147 5.51 13.12 14.36
CA ASN A 147 5.91 14.47 14.77
C ASN A 147 6.30 14.58 16.25
N ASP A 148 5.86 13.62 17.09
CA ASP A 148 6.12 13.59 18.54
C ASP A 148 7.33 12.71 18.90
N MET A 149 7.98 12.12 17.90
CA MET A 149 9.10 11.20 18.07
C MET A 149 10.44 11.93 18.18
N THR A 150 11.39 11.27 18.85
CA THR A 150 12.80 11.66 18.76
C THR A 150 13.32 11.50 17.32
N GLU A 151 14.43 12.18 17.01
CA GLU A 151 15.07 12.08 15.68
C GLU A 151 15.37 10.62 15.29
N ALA A 152 15.89 9.82 16.23
CA ALA A 152 16.22 8.42 15.99
C ALA A 152 14.98 7.56 15.68
N GLU A 153 13.90 7.73 16.45
CA GLU A 153 12.66 7.00 16.27
C GLU A 153 11.97 7.38 14.95
N ALA A 154 11.85 8.68 14.65
CA ALA A 154 11.25 9.14 13.41
C ALA A 154 12.06 8.67 12.18
N HIS A 155 13.39 8.69 12.26
CA HIS A 155 14.25 8.17 11.21
C HIS A 155 14.05 6.66 11.01
N ALA A 156 13.94 5.90 12.10
CA ALA A 156 13.69 4.46 12.04
C ALA A 156 12.32 4.12 11.42
N GLU A 157 11.28 4.91 11.71
CA GLU A 157 9.95 4.76 11.10
C GLU A 157 9.99 4.97 9.58
N ILE A 158 10.69 6.01 9.11
CA ILE A 158 10.80 6.31 7.67
C ILE A 158 11.64 5.24 6.97
N THR A 159 12.83 4.95 7.50
CA THR A 159 13.77 4.02 6.86
C THR A 159 13.33 2.57 6.94
N GLY A 160 12.64 2.17 8.01
CA GLY A 160 12.06 0.84 8.15
C GLY A 160 11.07 0.51 7.03
N CYS A 161 10.12 1.42 6.78
CA CYS A 161 9.17 1.28 5.69
C CYS A 161 9.86 1.37 4.31
N ALA A 162 10.82 2.29 4.11
CA ALA A 162 11.59 2.40 2.87
C ALA A 162 12.30 1.09 2.52
N GLN A 163 12.94 0.45 3.51
CA GLN A 163 13.59 -0.85 3.35
C GLN A 163 12.59 -1.97 3.04
N ARG A 164 11.38 -1.93 3.64
CA ARG A 164 10.32 -2.87 3.35
C ARG A 164 9.87 -2.74 1.89
N LEU A 165 9.57 -1.55 1.45
CA LEU A 165 9.22 -1.26 0.06
C LEU A 165 10.32 -1.75 -0.90
N LYS A 166 11.58 -1.44 -0.61
CA LYS A 166 12.72 -1.85 -1.44
C LYS A 166 12.84 -3.38 -1.56
N ARG A 167 12.62 -4.12 -0.47
CA ARG A 167 12.65 -5.60 -0.52
C ARG A 167 11.52 -6.17 -1.37
N LEU A 168 10.33 -5.58 -1.34
CA LEU A 168 9.16 -6.09 -2.04
C LEU A 168 9.10 -5.68 -3.52
N THR A 169 9.67 -4.52 -3.86
CA THR A 169 9.47 -3.91 -5.18
C THR A 169 10.75 -3.52 -5.90
N GLY A 170 11.88 -3.45 -5.21
CA GLY A 170 13.14 -2.91 -5.74
C GLY A 170 13.30 -1.39 -5.57
N SER A 171 12.25 -0.66 -5.14
CA SER A 171 12.25 0.78 -4.90
C SER A 171 11.83 1.11 -3.48
N ILE A 172 12.29 2.24 -2.92
CA ILE A 172 11.81 2.76 -1.63
C ILE A 172 10.40 3.39 -1.73
N GLY A 173 9.77 3.34 -2.89
CA GLY A 173 8.51 4.02 -3.20
C GLY A 173 8.72 5.43 -3.74
N THR A 174 7.69 6.02 -4.32
CA THR A 174 7.77 7.34 -4.97
C THR A 174 7.68 8.50 -3.99
N TRP A 175 6.88 8.36 -2.94
CA TRP A 175 6.51 9.41 -2.01
C TRP A 175 6.66 8.96 -0.56
N PHE A 176 6.87 9.94 0.33
CA PHE A 176 6.72 9.77 1.77
C PHE A 176 5.61 10.70 2.27
N ARG A 177 4.73 10.19 3.15
CA ARG A 177 3.74 10.96 3.90
C ARG A 177 3.92 10.68 5.39
N PRO A 178 3.94 11.70 6.27
CA PRO A 178 4.02 11.51 7.71
C PRO A 178 2.74 10.85 8.25
N SER A 179 2.89 9.97 9.24
CA SER A 179 1.76 9.30 9.90
C SER A 179 1.15 10.16 11.00
N GLN A 180 -0.18 10.04 11.16
CA GLN A 180 -1.02 10.71 12.17
C GLN A 180 -0.93 12.24 12.16
N THR A 181 -0.55 12.84 11.04
CA THR A 181 -0.51 14.29 10.86
C THR A 181 -0.66 14.66 9.39
N GLN A 182 -1.20 15.82 9.11
CA GLN A 182 -1.29 16.36 7.76
C GLN A 182 0.06 16.94 7.30
N TYR A 183 0.78 17.59 8.20
CA TYR A 183 2.04 18.29 7.89
C TYR A 183 3.21 17.72 8.71
N ALA A 184 4.36 17.59 8.07
CA ALA A 184 5.60 17.16 8.71
C ALA A 184 6.27 18.34 9.45
N THR A 185 6.82 18.08 10.64
CA THR A 185 7.72 19.05 11.26
C THR A 185 8.99 19.24 10.41
N PRO A 186 9.75 20.36 10.57
CA PRO A 186 11.03 20.54 9.88
C PRO A 186 12.01 19.37 10.12
N LEU A 187 11.99 18.78 11.31
CA LEU A 187 12.78 17.60 11.61
C LEU A 187 12.38 16.42 10.72
N VAL A 188 11.09 16.09 10.67
CA VAL A 188 10.57 14.96 9.85
C VAL A 188 10.83 15.19 8.36
N GLN A 189 10.68 16.41 7.86
CA GLN A 189 11.03 16.76 6.47
C GLN A 189 12.53 16.50 6.17
N LYS A 190 13.42 16.92 7.07
CA LYS A 190 14.86 16.66 6.94
C LYS A 190 15.18 15.17 6.97
N LEU A 191 14.53 14.41 7.84
CA LEU A 191 14.72 12.97 7.93
C LEU A 191 14.21 12.23 6.69
N ALA A 192 13.08 12.65 6.12
CA ALA A 192 12.56 12.12 4.86
C ALA A 192 13.56 12.36 3.72
N GLN A 193 14.14 13.56 3.63
CA GLN A 193 15.18 13.87 2.63
C GLN A 193 16.44 13.02 2.82
N ARG A 194 16.90 12.81 4.05
CA ARG A 194 18.02 11.89 4.37
C ARG A 194 17.71 10.44 3.97
N ALA A 195 16.47 10.02 4.07
CA ALA A 195 16.01 8.69 3.67
C ALA A 195 15.84 8.53 2.14
N GLY A 196 16.00 9.62 1.37
CA GLY A 196 15.93 9.59 -0.09
C GLY A 196 14.65 10.16 -0.70
N TYR A 197 13.76 10.77 0.10
CA TYR A 197 12.51 11.40 -0.40
C TYR A 197 12.74 12.92 -0.52
N PRO A 198 12.89 13.46 -1.75
CA PRO A 198 13.13 14.90 -1.95
C PRO A 198 11.96 15.77 -1.49
N HIS A 199 10.78 15.21 -1.49
CA HIS A 199 9.55 15.86 -1.08
C HIS A 199 8.76 15.00 -0.09
N VAL A 200 7.99 15.66 0.77
CA VAL A 200 6.97 15.08 1.64
C VAL A 200 5.61 15.35 1.01
N LEU A 201 4.74 14.36 0.94
CA LEU A 201 3.41 14.49 0.37
C LEU A 201 2.38 14.73 1.46
N SER A 202 1.79 15.92 1.49
CA SER A 202 0.60 16.27 2.24
C SER A 202 -0.65 16.17 1.35
N TYR A 203 -1.73 16.84 1.69
CA TYR A 203 -2.98 16.92 0.94
C TYR A 203 -3.69 18.25 1.22
N ASP A 204 -4.54 18.69 0.30
CA ASP A 204 -5.38 19.87 0.47
C ASP A 204 -6.87 19.54 0.61
N VAL A 205 -7.24 18.27 0.42
CA VAL A 205 -8.60 17.76 0.63
C VAL A 205 -8.56 16.54 1.53
N ASP A 206 -9.16 16.62 2.72
CA ASP A 206 -9.37 15.47 3.60
C ASP A 206 -10.80 14.94 3.41
N SER A 207 -10.93 13.68 3.08
CA SER A 207 -12.23 13.02 2.89
C SER A 207 -12.98 12.77 4.19
N LEU A 208 -12.26 12.69 5.32
CA LEU A 208 -12.73 12.25 6.64
C LEU A 208 -13.38 10.86 6.63
N ASP A 209 -13.06 10.04 5.65
CA ASP A 209 -13.61 8.69 5.46
C ASP A 209 -13.28 7.76 6.64
N PHE A 210 -12.14 7.97 7.32
CA PHE A 210 -11.72 7.23 8.50
C PHE A 210 -12.66 7.38 9.71
N THR A 211 -13.57 8.34 9.67
CA THR A 211 -14.61 8.51 10.70
C THR A 211 -15.86 7.67 10.42
N SER A 212 -15.88 6.94 9.31
CA SER A 212 -17.03 6.14 8.84
C SER A 212 -18.35 6.92 8.77
N PRO A 213 -18.39 8.05 8.04
CA PRO A 213 -19.54 8.95 8.04
C PRO A 213 -20.62 8.53 7.03
N GLY A 214 -20.43 7.41 6.33
CA GLY A 214 -21.23 6.96 5.19
C GLY A 214 -20.73 7.48 3.84
N ALA A 215 -20.84 6.67 2.80
CA ALA A 215 -20.33 6.96 1.44
C ALA A 215 -20.80 8.32 0.89
N ALA A 216 -22.07 8.69 1.12
CA ALA A 216 -22.62 9.96 0.67
C ALA A 216 -21.95 11.17 1.37
N ALA A 217 -21.54 11.03 2.62
CA ALA A 217 -20.83 12.08 3.34
C ALA A 217 -19.39 12.22 2.82
N VAL A 218 -18.67 11.10 2.62
CA VAL A 218 -17.35 11.08 1.98
C VAL A 218 -17.40 11.80 0.63
N LEU A 219 -18.37 11.44 -0.23
CA LEU A 219 -18.57 12.08 -1.53
C LEU A 219 -18.76 13.60 -1.41
N ARG A 220 -19.68 14.06 -0.54
CA ARG A 220 -19.93 15.50 -0.34
C ARG A 220 -18.69 16.23 0.15
N THR A 221 -17.97 15.68 1.12
CA THR A 221 -16.77 16.28 1.69
C THR A 221 -15.70 16.49 0.62
N VAL A 222 -15.41 15.46 -0.16
CA VAL A 222 -14.41 15.55 -1.23
C VAL A 222 -14.87 16.50 -2.33
N THR A 223 -16.10 16.34 -2.84
CA THR A 223 -16.60 17.13 -3.98
C THR A 223 -16.85 18.60 -3.65
N GLY A 224 -17.05 18.92 -2.38
CA GLY A 224 -17.17 20.30 -1.89
C GLY A 224 -15.87 21.10 -1.91
N SER A 225 -14.71 20.41 -1.88
CA SER A 225 -13.41 21.07 -1.76
C SER A 225 -12.47 20.82 -2.94
N ILE A 226 -12.69 19.73 -3.70
CA ILE A 226 -11.81 19.31 -4.79
C ILE A 226 -11.83 20.30 -5.96
N ARG A 227 -10.65 20.57 -6.50
CA ARG A 227 -10.40 21.45 -7.66
C ARG A 227 -9.20 20.96 -8.44
N PRO A 228 -8.91 21.50 -9.65
CA PRO A 228 -7.69 21.14 -10.38
C PRO A 228 -6.46 21.19 -9.49
N GLY A 229 -5.59 20.19 -9.59
CA GLY A 229 -4.38 20.08 -8.81
C GLY A 229 -4.56 19.53 -7.38
N SER A 230 -5.78 19.25 -6.90
CA SER A 230 -5.98 18.75 -5.53
C SER A 230 -5.34 17.39 -5.31
N VAL A 231 -4.79 17.22 -4.10
CA VAL A 231 -4.36 15.93 -3.53
C VAL A 231 -5.37 15.57 -2.45
N VAL A 232 -6.10 14.48 -2.65
CA VAL A 232 -7.15 14.01 -1.75
C VAL A 232 -6.62 12.92 -0.84
N SER A 233 -6.86 13.04 0.46
CA SER A 233 -6.57 12.01 1.48
C SER A 233 -7.77 11.07 1.62
N LEU A 234 -7.53 9.78 1.41
CA LEU A 234 -8.46 8.66 1.57
C LEU A 234 -7.76 7.52 2.32
N HIS A 235 -8.50 6.56 2.84
CA HIS A 235 -7.96 5.44 3.59
C HIS A 235 -8.45 4.10 3.04
N PHE A 236 -7.58 3.10 3.01
CA PHE A 236 -7.99 1.71 2.87
C PHE A 236 -8.61 1.21 4.19
N GLY A 237 -9.38 0.12 4.11
CA GLY A 237 -9.97 -0.50 5.31
C GLY A 237 -11.33 0.08 5.73
N TYR A 238 -11.89 1.02 4.98
CA TYR A 238 -13.21 1.60 5.24
C TYR A 238 -14.17 1.29 4.09
N ALA A 239 -15.31 0.67 4.40
CA ALA A 239 -16.33 0.33 3.40
C ALA A 239 -16.91 1.59 2.74
N ASP A 240 -17.12 2.65 3.52
CA ASP A 240 -17.63 3.94 3.02
C ASP A 240 -16.75 4.53 1.91
N THR A 241 -15.44 4.34 2.00
CA THR A 241 -14.49 4.76 0.96
C THR A 241 -14.71 3.97 -0.32
N VAL A 242 -14.82 2.64 -0.21
CA VAL A 242 -15.08 1.76 -1.37
C VAL A 242 -16.40 2.12 -2.05
N ASP A 243 -17.45 2.29 -1.26
CA ASP A 243 -18.80 2.60 -1.75
C ASP A 243 -18.89 4.00 -2.36
N ALA A 244 -18.08 4.96 -1.90
CA ALA A 244 -18.04 6.32 -2.45
C ALA A 244 -17.30 6.39 -3.80
N MET A 245 -16.33 5.49 -4.06
CA MET A 245 -15.44 5.57 -5.23
C MET A 245 -16.16 5.70 -6.57
N PRO A 246 -17.18 4.87 -6.91
CA PRO A 246 -17.85 4.99 -8.21
C PRO A 246 -18.49 6.37 -8.43
N SER A 247 -19.18 6.89 -7.42
CA SER A 247 -19.82 8.21 -7.47
C SER A 247 -18.81 9.36 -7.51
N LEU A 248 -17.70 9.23 -6.77
CA LEU A 248 -16.60 10.20 -6.79
C LEU A 248 -15.98 10.29 -8.18
N LEU A 249 -15.66 9.14 -8.81
CA LEU A 249 -15.08 9.11 -10.14
C LEU A 249 -16.05 9.65 -11.22
N ALA A 250 -17.34 9.33 -11.11
CA ALA A 250 -18.36 9.90 -11.99
C ALA A 250 -18.45 11.43 -11.86
N GLU A 251 -18.37 11.95 -10.64
CA GLU A 251 -18.38 13.40 -10.40
C GLU A 251 -17.10 14.08 -10.92
N LEU A 252 -15.93 13.45 -10.76
CA LEU A 252 -14.69 13.95 -11.36
C LEU A 252 -14.81 14.03 -12.89
N ALA A 253 -15.32 12.98 -13.52
CA ALA A 253 -15.56 12.95 -14.97
C ALA A 253 -16.53 14.07 -15.41
N ARG A 254 -17.64 14.30 -14.67
CA ARG A 254 -18.59 15.38 -14.93
C ARG A 254 -17.92 16.76 -14.86
N ARG A 255 -16.95 16.94 -13.96
CA ARG A 255 -16.14 18.19 -13.82
C ARG A 255 -14.96 18.22 -14.80
N LYS A 256 -14.79 17.22 -15.65
CA LYS A 256 -13.65 17.05 -16.56
C LYS A 256 -12.31 16.92 -15.82
N LEU A 257 -12.31 16.48 -14.56
CA LEU A 257 -11.11 16.20 -13.78
C LEU A 257 -10.69 14.74 -13.95
N ARG A 258 -9.40 14.50 -14.18
CA ARG A 258 -8.83 13.16 -14.28
C ARG A 258 -8.09 12.81 -13.01
N ALA A 259 -8.42 11.66 -12.42
CA ALA A 259 -7.67 11.09 -11.30
C ALA A 259 -6.41 10.40 -11.84
N VAL A 260 -5.25 10.93 -11.48
CA VAL A 260 -3.92 10.47 -11.90
C VAL A 260 -3.05 10.20 -10.68
N THR A 261 -1.90 9.56 -10.86
CA THR A 261 -0.92 9.41 -9.78
C THR A 261 -0.34 10.78 -9.37
N THR A 262 0.19 10.89 -8.15
CA THR A 262 0.80 12.14 -7.67
C THR A 262 1.97 12.56 -8.57
N THR A 263 2.76 11.60 -9.04
CA THR A 263 3.85 11.89 -9.98
C THR A 263 3.33 12.48 -11.29
N GLU A 264 2.25 11.93 -11.85
CA GLU A 264 1.62 12.47 -13.06
C GLU A 264 0.96 13.83 -12.83
N LEU A 265 0.39 14.06 -11.64
CA LEU A 265 -0.18 15.36 -11.27
C LEU A 265 0.87 16.48 -11.35
N LEU A 266 2.11 16.18 -10.93
CA LEU A 266 3.22 17.14 -10.85
C LEU A 266 4.08 17.18 -12.12
N THR A 267 3.90 16.21 -13.02
CA THR A 267 4.63 16.19 -14.29
C THR A 267 3.93 17.10 -15.32
N PRO A 268 4.67 17.93 -16.05
CA PRO A 268 4.15 18.75 -17.13
C PRO A 268 3.33 18.01 -18.16
#